data_58e3cdb8c76ab646a7cccaa28e6ea654
#
_entry.id   58e3cdb8c76ab646a7cccaa28e6ea654
#
_cell.length_a   1.000
_cell.length_b   1.000
_cell.length_c   1.000
_cell.angle_alpha   90.00
_cell.angle_beta   90.00
_cell.angle_gamma   90.00
#
_symmetry.space_group_name_H-M   'P 1'
#
loop_
_entity.id
_entity.type
_entity.pdbx_description
1 polymer ?
#
loop_
_entity_poly.entity_id
_entity_poly.type
_entity_poly.pdbx_seq_one_letter_code
_entity_poly.pdbx_strand_id
1 'polypeptide(L)'
;TKNILNKRAVADCIQEGLETIRDIIRFLQRNDEEESDCPYPSLKKLAGDITVFPQLITKIDGILNKYGKIKDNASTELSRIRRELANTMGSISRSLNSILRNAQSEGYVDKDVAPTMRDGRLVIPVAPGLKRKIKGIVHDESASGKTVFIEPAEVVEANNRIRELEGDERREIIRILTEFSNTLRPSI
;
A
#
# COMPACT_ATOMS: atom_id res chain seq x y z
N THR A 1 -7.31 4.68 -9.58
CA THR A 1 -5.94 5.02 -9.11
C THR A 1 -5.77 6.53 -8.90
N LYS A 2 -6.10 7.40 -9.86
CA LYS A 2 -6.01 8.87 -9.71
C LYS A 2 -6.79 9.40 -8.49
N ASN A 3 -7.99 8.89 -8.21
CA ASN A 3 -8.82 9.35 -7.10
C ASN A 3 -8.21 9.01 -5.71
N ILE A 4 -7.55 7.86 -5.58
CA ILE A 4 -6.87 7.46 -4.33
C ILE A 4 -5.62 8.30 -4.10
N LEU A 5 -4.83 8.54 -5.15
CA LEU A 5 -3.64 9.39 -5.09
C LEU A 5 -3.99 10.83 -4.69
N ASN A 6 -5.06 11.41 -5.25
CA ASN A 6 -5.52 12.75 -4.88
C ASN A 6 -5.97 12.83 -3.41
N LYS A 7 -6.77 11.88 -2.93
CA LYS A 7 -7.24 11.87 -1.53
C LYS A 7 -6.09 11.74 -0.54
N ARG A 8 -5.06 10.99 -0.89
CA ARG A 8 -3.87 10.80 -0.08
C ARG A 8 -3.02 12.07 -0.02
N ALA A 9 -2.72 12.69 -1.16
CA ALA A 9 -1.98 13.96 -1.21
C ALA A 9 -2.69 15.08 -0.43
N VAL A 10 -4.03 15.12 -0.49
CA VAL A 10 -4.85 16.05 0.30
C VAL A 10 -4.71 15.77 1.79
N ALA A 11 -4.73 14.51 2.23
CA ALA A 11 -4.58 14.16 3.63
C ALA A 11 -3.20 14.54 4.18
N ASP A 12 -2.11 14.30 3.42
CA ASP A 12 -0.75 14.71 3.79
C ASP A 12 -0.65 16.24 3.94
N CYS A 13 -1.18 16.99 2.98
CA CYS A 13 -1.18 18.45 3.01
C CYS A 13 -1.98 19.01 4.21
N ILE A 14 -3.12 18.41 4.53
CA ILE A 14 -3.92 18.78 5.70
C ILE A 14 -3.14 18.50 6.98
N GLN A 15 -2.46 17.37 7.10
CA GLN A 15 -1.65 17.04 8.26
C GLN A 15 -0.56 18.08 8.49
N GLU A 16 0.28 18.35 7.50
CA GLU A 16 1.34 19.38 7.59
C GLU A 16 0.78 20.75 7.99
N GLY A 17 -0.33 21.16 7.38
CA GLY A 17 -0.99 22.42 7.69
C GLY A 17 -1.47 22.51 9.14
N LEU A 18 -2.16 21.47 9.63
CA LEU A 18 -2.66 21.42 10.99
C LEU A 18 -1.54 21.35 12.03
N GLU A 19 -0.49 20.61 11.78
CA GLU A 19 0.69 20.53 12.65
C GLU A 19 1.39 21.89 12.73
N THR A 20 1.59 22.56 11.60
CA THR A 20 2.19 23.89 11.53
C THR A 20 1.36 24.91 12.30
N ILE A 21 0.05 24.96 12.12
CA ILE A 21 -0.86 25.85 12.84
C ILE A 21 -0.76 25.59 14.36
N ARG A 22 -0.83 24.33 14.76
CA ARG A 22 -0.70 23.93 16.17
C ARG A 22 0.61 24.42 16.78
N ASP A 23 1.72 24.25 16.08
CA ASP A 23 3.04 24.58 16.60
C ASP A 23 3.25 26.11 16.66
N ILE A 24 2.70 26.86 15.69
CA ILE A 24 2.67 28.34 15.75
C ILE A 24 1.85 28.81 16.96
N ILE A 25 0.66 28.25 17.16
CA ILE A 25 -0.20 28.62 18.30
C ILE A 25 0.50 28.30 19.63
N ARG A 26 1.12 27.13 19.75
CA ARG A 26 1.90 26.75 20.93
C ARG A 26 3.06 27.70 21.19
N PHE A 27 3.78 28.10 20.15
CA PHE A 27 4.86 29.07 20.26
C PHE A 27 4.35 30.42 20.78
N LEU A 28 3.26 30.93 20.24
CA LEU A 28 2.67 32.21 20.63
C LEU A 28 2.02 32.17 22.03
N GLN A 29 1.59 31.00 22.50
CA GLN A 29 0.99 30.80 23.81
C GLN A 29 2.02 30.49 24.91
N ARG A 30 3.29 30.24 24.56
CA ARG A 30 4.35 30.04 25.55
C ARG A 30 4.45 31.27 26.45
N ASN A 31 4.26 31.09 27.75
CA ASN A 31 4.66 32.02 28.75
C ASN A 31 6.08 31.61 29.17
N ASP A 32 7.10 32.36 28.76
CA ASP A 32 8.41 32.18 29.35
C ASP A 32 8.32 32.67 30.79
N GLU A 33 8.56 31.76 31.74
CA GLU A 33 8.38 32.05 33.19
C GLU A 33 9.31 33.16 33.70
N GLU A 34 10.27 33.60 32.93
CA GLU A 34 11.27 34.64 33.29
C GLU A 34 11.01 36.03 32.70
N GLU A 35 10.14 36.18 31.68
CA GLU A 35 9.77 37.51 31.13
C GLU A 35 8.25 37.67 31.10
N SER A 36 7.74 38.60 31.91
CA SER A 36 6.31 38.86 32.10
C SER A 36 5.57 39.40 30.86
N ASP A 37 6.26 39.65 29.76
CA ASP A 37 5.65 40.18 28.53
C ASP A 37 5.89 39.28 27.32
N CYS A 38 4.79 38.80 26.78
CA CYS A 38 4.82 38.09 25.50
C CYS A 38 5.43 39.02 24.41
N PRO A 39 6.52 38.61 23.71
CA PRO A 39 7.18 39.47 22.70
C PRO A 39 6.26 39.79 21.51
N TYR A 40 5.14 39.09 21.36
CA TYR A 40 4.20 39.25 20.25
C TYR A 40 2.73 39.37 20.71
N PRO A 41 2.32 40.37 21.51
CA PRO A 41 0.98 40.43 22.10
C PRO A 41 -0.15 40.51 21.06
N SER A 42 0.08 41.20 19.95
CA SER A 42 -0.90 41.30 18.86
C SER A 42 -1.10 39.97 18.14
N LEU A 43 -0.04 39.18 17.94
CA LEU A 43 -0.12 37.85 17.32
C LEU A 43 -0.76 36.84 18.28
N LYS A 44 -0.45 36.94 19.58
CA LYS A 44 -1.10 36.11 20.62
C LYS A 44 -2.61 36.32 20.65
N LYS A 45 -3.06 37.60 20.52
CA LYS A 45 -4.48 37.92 20.45
C LYS A 45 -5.13 37.35 19.19
N LEU A 46 -4.50 37.45 18.02
CA LEU A 46 -4.96 36.85 16.78
C LEU A 46 -5.01 35.33 16.85
N ALA A 47 -4.04 34.68 17.50
CA ALA A 47 -3.99 33.23 17.68
C ALA A 47 -5.04 32.71 18.67
N GLY A 48 -5.61 33.59 19.52
CA GLY A 48 -6.64 33.20 20.50
C GLY A 48 -7.95 32.72 19.86
N ASP A 49 -8.27 33.22 18.68
CA ASP A 49 -9.50 32.87 17.96
C ASP A 49 -9.34 31.67 16.99
N ILE A 50 -8.10 31.13 16.89
CA ILE A 50 -7.82 30.00 15.97
C ILE A 50 -8.11 28.67 16.67
N THR A 51 -9.01 27.91 16.10
CA THR A 51 -9.34 26.56 16.58
C THR A 51 -8.35 25.54 16.02
N VAL A 52 -7.70 24.78 16.90
CA VAL A 52 -6.84 23.64 16.53
C VAL A 52 -7.66 22.36 16.62
N PHE A 53 -7.49 21.48 15.64
CA PHE A 53 -8.21 20.21 15.56
C PHE A 53 -7.29 19.02 15.85
N PRO A 54 -6.84 18.78 17.10
CA PRO A 54 -5.92 17.71 17.45
C PRO A 54 -6.48 16.32 17.11
N GLN A 55 -7.81 16.17 17.16
CA GLN A 55 -8.48 14.92 16.80
C GLN A 55 -8.30 14.55 15.32
N LEU A 56 -8.22 15.54 14.43
CA LEU A 56 -7.96 15.30 13.00
C LEU A 56 -6.54 14.81 12.79
N ILE A 57 -5.56 15.42 13.45
CA ILE A 57 -4.16 14.99 13.41
C ILE A 57 -4.06 13.52 13.88
N THR A 58 -4.65 13.20 15.02
CA THR A 58 -4.65 11.82 15.55
C THR A 58 -5.30 10.82 14.59
N LYS A 59 -6.38 11.22 13.91
CA LYS A 59 -7.04 10.37 12.90
C LYS A 59 -6.17 10.16 11.67
N ILE A 60 -5.50 11.22 11.17
CA ILE A 60 -4.57 11.12 10.04
C ILE A 60 -3.41 10.20 10.42
N ASP A 61 -2.82 10.40 11.61
CA ASP A 61 -1.75 9.54 12.13
C ASP A 61 -2.17 8.08 12.27
N GLY A 62 -3.44 7.81 12.55
CA GLY A 62 -3.99 6.46 12.56
C GLY A 62 -4.04 5.81 11.17
N ILE A 63 -4.18 6.60 10.11
CA ILE A 63 -4.37 6.14 8.74
C ILE A 63 -3.07 6.14 7.95
N LEU A 64 -2.27 7.22 8.05
CA LEU A 64 -1.07 7.44 7.25
C LEU A 64 0.20 7.24 8.08
N ASN A 65 1.26 6.81 7.43
CA ASN A 65 2.60 6.83 7.99
C ASN A 65 3.35 8.10 7.54
N LYS A 66 4.54 8.35 8.10
CA LYS A 66 5.39 9.51 7.78
C LYS A 66 5.78 9.67 6.30
N TYR A 67 5.49 8.68 5.46
CA TYR A 67 5.71 8.72 4.01
C TYR A 67 4.39 8.87 3.25
N GLY A 68 3.31 9.24 3.92
CA GLY A 68 1.98 9.35 3.34
C GLY A 68 1.41 8.03 2.82
N LYS A 69 1.86 6.88 3.28
CA LYS A 69 1.31 5.56 2.90
C LYS A 69 0.27 5.11 3.92
N ILE A 70 -0.79 4.48 3.44
CA ILE A 70 -1.80 3.88 4.32
C ILE A 70 -1.14 2.80 5.17
N LYS A 71 -1.25 2.94 6.49
CA LYS A 71 -0.73 1.97 7.47
C LYS A 71 -1.44 0.63 7.34
N ASP A 72 -0.73 -0.46 7.63
CA ASP A 72 -1.31 -1.81 7.60
C ASP A 72 -2.43 -1.97 8.63
N ASN A 73 -2.33 -1.26 9.75
CA ASN A 73 -3.30 -1.23 10.84
C ASN A 73 -4.30 -0.07 10.76
N ALA A 74 -4.42 0.59 9.62
CA ALA A 74 -5.41 1.67 9.42
C ALA A 74 -6.86 1.17 9.60
N SER A 75 -7.11 -0.12 9.36
CA SER A 75 -8.30 -0.83 9.80
C SER A 75 -7.99 -2.30 10.08
N THR A 76 -8.83 -2.95 10.88
CA THR A 76 -8.74 -4.39 11.16
C THR A 76 -8.87 -5.20 9.87
N GLU A 77 -9.77 -4.79 8.99
CA GLU A 77 -10.01 -5.45 7.72
C GLU A 77 -8.81 -5.30 6.77
N LEU A 78 -8.21 -4.12 6.66
CA LEU A 78 -7.01 -3.92 5.86
C LEU A 78 -5.84 -4.79 6.36
N SER A 79 -5.66 -4.89 7.68
CA SER A 79 -4.65 -5.77 8.29
C SER A 79 -4.89 -7.24 7.94
N ARG A 80 -6.15 -7.68 7.96
CA ARG A 80 -6.54 -9.04 7.59
C ARG A 80 -6.21 -9.32 6.11
N ILE A 81 -6.63 -8.44 5.22
CA ILE A 81 -6.43 -8.58 3.77
C ILE A 81 -4.94 -8.64 3.44
N ARG A 82 -4.13 -7.70 3.96
CA ARG A 82 -2.68 -7.65 3.70
C ARG A 82 -1.94 -8.87 4.22
N ARG A 83 -2.32 -9.37 5.39
CA ARG A 83 -1.76 -10.61 5.95
C ARG A 83 -2.11 -11.82 5.09
N GLU A 84 -3.36 -11.94 4.65
CA GLU A 84 -3.80 -13.03 3.76
C GLU A 84 -3.07 -12.95 2.41
N LEU A 85 -2.92 -11.75 1.86
CA LEU A 85 -2.18 -11.50 0.62
C LEU A 85 -0.72 -11.95 0.74
N ALA A 86 -0.02 -11.55 1.81
CA ALA A 86 1.35 -11.96 2.06
C ALA A 86 1.50 -13.48 2.23
N ASN A 87 0.58 -14.13 2.96
CA ASN A 87 0.57 -15.57 3.16
C ASN A 87 0.35 -16.32 1.83
N THR A 88 -0.61 -15.86 1.02
CA THR A 88 -0.91 -16.46 -0.28
C THR A 88 0.26 -16.33 -1.24
N MET A 89 0.88 -15.15 -1.33
CA MET A 89 2.09 -14.93 -2.13
C MET A 89 3.25 -15.82 -1.68
N GLY A 90 3.47 -15.95 -0.36
CA GLY A 90 4.47 -16.85 0.20
C GLY A 90 4.21 -18.33 -0.13
N SER A 91 2.95 -18.75 -0.14
CA SER A 91 2.56 -20.10 -0.53
C SER A 91 2.83 -20.38 -2.02
N ILE A 92 2.42 -19.44 -2.90
CA ILE A 92 2.70 -19.55 -4.34
C ILE A 92 4.19 -19.61 -4.60
N SER A 93 4.99 -18.76 -3.97
CA SER A 93 6.45 -18.75 -4.15
C SER A 93 7.08 -20.09 -3.79
N ARG A 94 6.63 -20.73 -2.70
CA ARG A 94 7.10 -22.07 -2.32
C ARG A 94 6.71 -23.14 -3.35
N SER A 95 5.46 -23.13 -3.81
CA SER A 95 4.98 -24.07 -4.82
C SER A 95 5.72 -23.91 -6.14
N LEU A 96 5.86 -22.69 -6.63
CA LEU A 96 6.60 -22.39 -7.85
C LEU A 96 8.07 -22.80 -7.77
N ASN A 97 8.74 -22.55 -6.64
CA ASN A 97 10.12 -22.97 -6.44
C ASN A 97 10.25 -24.50 -6.44
N SER A 98 9.27 -25.22 -5.90
CA SER A 98 9.26 -26.69 -5.94
C SER A 98 9.09 -27.21 -7.38
N ILE A 99 8.12 -26.65 -8.12
CA ILE A 99 7.88 -27.02 -9.52
C ILE A 99 9.12 -26.70 -10.37
N LEU A 100 9.71 -25.53 -10.14
CA LEU A 100 10.89 -25.08 -10.87
C LEU A 100 12.10 -25.99 -10.62
N ARG A 101 12.38 -26.38 -9.37
CA ARG A 101 13.46 -27.32 -9.04
C ARG A 101 13.27 -28.67 -9.75
N ASN A 102 12.06 -29.19 -9.78
CA ASN A 102 11.75 -30.43 -10.50
C ASN A 102 12.00 -30.25 -12.01
N ALA A 103 11.52 -29.15 -12.60
CA ALA A 103 11.74 -28.88 -14.02
C ALA A 103 13.24 -28.65 -14.36
N GLN A 104 14.01 -28.05 -13.46
CA GLN A 104 15.46 -27.89 -13.59
C GLN A 104 16.20 -29.22 -13.48
N SER A 105 15.80 -30.11 -12.55
CA SER A 105 16.42 -31.44 -12.40
C SER A 105 16.19 -32.33 -13.62
N GLU A 106 15.06 -32.12 -14.32
CA GLU A 106 14.74 -32.85 -15.54
C GLU A 106 15.25 -32.18 -16.81
N GLY A 107 15.93 -31.02 -16.68
CA GLY A 107 16.48 -30.27 -17.82
C GLY A 107 15.45 -29.53 -18.65
N TYR A 108 14.24 -29.30 -18.11
CA TYR A 108 13.19 -28.55 -18.82
C TYR A 108 13.34 -27.04 -18.70
N VAL A 109 14.05 -26.58 -17.68
CA VAL A 109 14.27 -25.17 -17.38
C VAL A 109 15.72 -24.99 -16.95
N ASP A 110 16.37 -23.90 -17.36
CA ASP A 110 17.74 -23.58 -16.98
C ASP A 110 17.85 -23.30 -15.45
N LYS A 111 19.04 -23.55 -14.90
CA LYS A 111 19.27 -23.48 -13.43
C LYS A 111 19.18 -22.05 -12.87
N ASP A 112 19.35 -21.03 -13.69
CA ASP A 112 19.32 -19.61 -13.35
C ASP A 112 17.93 -18.98 -13.48
N VAL A 113 16.95 -19.74 -13.98
CA VAL A 113 15.57 -19.28 -14.13
C VAL A 113 14.90 -19.18 -12.76
N ALA A 114 14.15 -18.08 -12.55
CA ALA A 114 13.34 -17.84 -11.37
C ALA A 114 11.89 -17.50 -11.75
N PRO A 115 10.92 -17.74 -10.84
CA PRO A 115 9.56 -17.27 -11.06
C PRO A 115 9.52 -15.75 -11.27
N THR A 116 8.64 -15.30 -12.15
CA THR A 116 8.49 -13.87 -12.46
C THR A 116 7.02 -13.47 -12.44
N MET A 117 6.78 -12.15 -12.37
CA MET A 117 5.43 -11.59 -12.43
C MET A 117 5.08 -11.22 -13.87
N ARG A 118 3.91 -11.70 -14.35
CA ARG A 118 3.29 -11.30 -15.63
C ARG A 118 1.81 -11.04 -15.40
N ASP A 119 1.36 -9.86 -15.79
CA ASP A 119 -0.04 -9.42 -15.67
C ASP A 119 -0.66 -9.68 -14.28
N GLY A 120 0.13 -9.45 -13.21
CA GLY A 120 -0.29 -9.67 -11.84
C GLY A 120 -0.35 -11.15 -11.41
N ARG A 121 0.29 -12.06 -12.18
CA ARG A 121 0.40 -13.49 -11.88
C ARG A 121 1.84 -13.93 -11.74
N LEU A 122 2.11 -14.79 -10.77
CA LEU A 122 3.39 -15.46 -10.65
C LEU A 122 3.44 -16.64 -11.62
N VAL A 123 4.43 -16.63 -12.51
CA VAL A 123 4.59 -17.58 -13.60
C VAL A 123 6.03 -18.08 -13.69
N ILE A 124 6.24 -19.17 -14.42
CA ILE A 124 7.57 -19.73 -14.72
C ILE A 124 7.90 -19.46 -16.19
N PRO A 125 9.05 -18.84 -16.49
CA PRO A 125 9.54 -18.72 -17.85
C PRO A 125 10.11 -20.07 -18.34
N VAL A 126 9.67 -20.53 -19.52
CA VAL A 126 10.02 -21.85 -20.09
C VAL A 126 10.30 -21.70 -21.59
N ALA A 127 11.23 -22.49 -22.12
CA ALA A 127 11.44 -22.55 -23.56
C ALA A 127 10.20 -23.09 -24.29
N PRO A 128 9.79 -22.54 -25.44
CA PRO A 128 8.54 -22.91 -26.13
C PRO A 128 8.41 -24.41 -26.44
N GLY A 129 9.50 -25.08 -26.78
CA GLY A 129 9.53 -26.52 -27.06
C GLY A 129 9.23 -27.39 -25.82
N LEU A 130 9.36 -26.84 -24.61
CA LEU A 130 9.19 -27.54 -23.34
C LEU A 130 7.89 -27.16 -22.62
N LYS A 131 7.08 -26.28 -23.20
CA LYS A 131 5.84 -25.79 -22.59
C LYS A 131 4.84 -26.87 -22.17
N ARG A 132 4.84 -28.02 -22.86
CA ARG A 132 3.96 -29.16 -22.54
C ARG A 132 4.43 -29.99 -21.34
N LYS A 133 5.65 -29.77 -20.86
CA LYS A 133 6.23 -30.50 -19.71
C LYS A 133 5.73 -29.96 -18.37
N ILE A 134 5.32 -28.71 -18.34
CA ILE A 134 4.71 -28.10 -17.15
C ILE A 134 3.21 -27.96 -17.44
N LYS A 135 2.38 -28.62 -16.63
CA LYS A 135 0.92 -28.49 -16.73
C LYS A 135 0.53 -27.08 -16.25
N GLY A 136 -0.18 -26.33 -17.06
CA GLY A 136 -0.58 -24.99 -16.69
C GLY A 136 -1.12 -24.17 -17.87
N ILE A 137 -1.29 -22.89 -17.63
CA ILE A 137 -1.82 -21.91 -18.58
C ILE A 137 -0.66 -21.06 -19.08
N VAL A 138 -0.53 -20.94 -20.42
CA VAL A 138 0.39 -19.97 -21.05
C VAL A 138 -0.29 -18.61 -21.02
N HIS A 139 0.33 -17.63 -20.36
CA HIS A 139 -0.20 -16.27 -20.26
C HIS A 139 0.43 -15.30 -21.25
N ASP A 140 1.71 -15.49 -21.53
CA ASP A 140 2.46 -14.55 -22.36
C ASP A 140 3.63 -15.23 -23.05
N GLU A 141 4.17 -14.57 -24.06
CA GLU A 141 5.35 -14.99 -24.81
C GLU A 141 6.31 -13.80 -24.91
N SER A 142 7.62 -14.06 -24.82
CA SER A 142 8.61 -13.00 -25.00
C SER A 142 8.57 -12.45 -26.44
N ALA A 143 8.90 -11.17 -26.61
CA ALA A 143 8.91 -10.51 -27.92
C ALA A 143 9.79 -11.24 -28.96
N SER A 144 10.79 -11.99 -28.51
CA SER A 144 11.66 -12.81 -29.37
C SER A 144 11.11 -14.21 -29.65
N GLY A 145 9.98 -14.60 -29.04
CA GLY A 145 9.41 -15.94 -29.13
C GLY A 145 10.25 -17.05 -28.46
N LYS A 146 11.32 -16.69 -27.74
CA LYS A 146 12.24 -17.64 -27.11
C LYS A 146 11.79 -18.14 -25.73
N THR A 147 10.81 -17.49 -25.14
CA THR A 147 10.33 -17.81 -23.80
C THR A 147 8.81 -17.71 -23.75
N VAL A 148 8.16 -18.70 -23.18
CA VAL A 148 6.73 -18.67 -22.80
C VAL A 148 6.61 -18.60 -21.29
N PHE A 149 5.63 -17.86 -20.81
CA PHE A 149 5.36 -17.67 -19.38
C PHE A 149 4.17 -18.54 -18.98
N ILE A 150 4.44 -19.57 -18.18
CA ILE A 150 3.45 -20.58 -17.78
C ILE A 150 3.05 -20.33 -16.32
N GLU A 151 1.75 -20.25 -16.09
CA GLU A 151 1.15 -20.37 -14.76
C GLU A 151 0.87 -21.84 -14.51
N PRO A 152 1.61 -22.51 -13.61
CA PRO A 152 1.34 -23.90 -13.29
C PRO A 152 -0.06 -24.12 -12.73
N ALA A 153 -0.70 -25.22 -13.06
CA ALA A 153 -2.06 -25.53 -12.65
C ALA A 153 -2.26 -25.48 -11.12
N GLU A 154 -1.21 -25.86 -10.38
CA GLU A 154 -1.19 -25.91 -8.91
C GLU A 154 -1.29 -24.54 -8.24
N VAL A 155 -0.99 -23.45 -8.97
CA VAL A 155 -1.00 -22.09 -8.41
C VAL A 155 -2.08 -21.19 -8.99
N VAL A 156 -2.86 -21.66 -9.97
CA VAL A 156 -3.91 -20.87 -10.64
C VAL A 156 -4.91 -20.29 -9.64
N GLU A 157 -5.39 -21.14 -8.73
CA GLU A 157 -6.41 -20.75 -7.75
C GLU A 157 -5.85 -19.71 -6.76
N ALA A 158 -4.62 -19.91 -6.32
CA ALA A 158 -3.93 -18.98 -5.42
C ALA A 158 -3.62 -17.64 -6.11
N ASN A 159 -3.22 -17.64 -7.38
CA ASN A 159 -3.05 -16.40 -8.16
C ASN A 159 -4.38 -15.66 -8.35
N ASN A 160 -5.50 -16.37 -8.57
CA ASN A 160 -6.82 -15.75 -8.61
C ASN A 160 -7.16 -15.11 -7.26
N ARG A 161 -6.85 -15.80 -6.14
CA ARG A 161 -7.07 -15.28 -4.80
C ARG A 161 -6.27 -13.99 -4.52
N ILE A 162 -5.03 -13.91 -5.00
CA ILE A 162 -4.24 -12.66 -4.91
C ILE A 162 -4.97 -11.51 -5.60
N ARG A 163 -5.47 -11.70 -6.82
CA ARG A 163 -6.19 -10.64 -7.56
C ARG A 163 -7.47 -10.19 -6.86
N GLU A 164 -8.19 -11.11 -6.25
CA GLU A 164 -9.36 -10.78 -5.42
C GLU A 164 -8.94 -9.93 -4.22
N LEU A 165 -7.91 -10.36 -3.48
CA LEU A 165 -7.41 -9.65 -2.31
C LEU A 165 -6.85 -8.26 -2.65
N GLU A 166 -6.16 -8.09 -3.79
CA GLU A 166 -5.73 -6.78 -4.28
C GLU A 166 -6.94 -5.87 -4.60
N GLY A 167 -8.01 -6.44 -5.11
CA GLY A 167 -9.28 -5.74 -5.31
C GLY A 167 -9.93 -5.34 -3.98
N ASP A 168 -9.95 -6.24 -3.00
CA ASP A 168 -10.46 -5.99 -1.65
C ASP A 168 -9.64 -4.92 -0.94
N GLU A 169 -8.30 -4.98 -0.98
CA GLU A 169 -7.41 -3.97 -0.43
C GLU A 169 -7.73 -2.58 -0.99
N ARG A 170 -7.89 -2.49 -2.30
CA ARG A 170 -8.22 -1.23 -2.97
C ARG A 170 -9.56 -0.68 -2.53
N ARG A 171 -10.58 -1.54 -2.39
CA ARG A 171 -11.92 -1.15 -1.89
C ARG A 171 -11.85 -0.67 -0.44
N GLU A 172 -11.13 -1.37 0.40
CA GLU A 172 -10.98 -1.02 1.81
C GLU A 172 -10.23 0.32 1.99
N ILE A 173 -9.17 0.55 1.24
CA ILE A 173 -8.45 1.84 1.23
C ILE A 173 -9.39 2.99 0.83
N ILE A 174 -10.22 2.79 -0.21
CA ILE A 174 -11.21 3.79 -0.63
C ILE A 174 -12.21 4.06 0.50
N ARG A 175 -12.67 3.03 1.19
CA ARG A 175 -13.60 3.14 2.33
C ARG A 175 -12.99 3.98 3.45
N ILE A 176 -11.77 3.63 3.89
CA ILE A 176 -11.04 4.36 4.95
C ILE A 176 -10.90 5.84 4.60
N LEU A 177 -10.43 6.16 3.38
CA LEU A 177 -10.22 7.53 2.94
C LEU A 177 -11.56 8.30 2.76
N THR A 178 -12.63 7.61 2.41
CA THR A 178 -13.96 8.21 2.29
C THR A 178 -14.53 8.55 3.66
N GLU A 179 -14.43 7.64 4.62
CA GLU A 179 -14.84 7.90 6.01
C GLU A 179 -14.06 9.06 6.60
N PHE A 180 -12.75 9.09 6.41
CA PHE A 180 -11.93 10.23 6.84
C PHE A 180 -12.39 11.53 6.20
N SER A 181 -12.59 11.55 4.87
CA SER A 181 -13.06 12.75 4.16
C SER A 181 -14.42 13.26 4.68
N ASN A 182 -15.31 12.35 5.07
CA ASN A 182 -16.62 12.70 5.64
C ASN A 182 -16.48 13.32 7.04
N THR A 183 -15.45 12.97 7.81
CA THR A 183 -15.18 13.60 9.11
C THR A 183 -14.58 15.00 8.99
N LEU A 184 -13.96 15.34 7.86
CA LEU A 184 -13.43 16.68 7.61
C LEU A 184 -14.51 17.69 7.24
N ARG A 185 -15.56 17.28 6.52
CA ARG A 185 -16.62 18.18 5.99
C ARG A 185 -17.29 19.09 7.02
N PRO A 186 -17.62 18.64 8.24
CA PRO A 186 -18.23 19.51 9.25
C PRO A 186 -17.26 20.55 9.83
N SER A 187 -15.95 20.40 9.58
CA SER A 187 -14.88 21.23 10.17
C SER A 187 -14.36 22.29 9.18
N ILE A 188 -14.90 22.31 7.96
CA ILE A 188 -14.61 23.29 6.91
C ILE A 188 -15.80 24.24 6.77
#